data_ca7cdecc86d4f4c20c95e3d646de1bdc
#
_entry.id   ca7cdecc86d4f4c20c95e3d646de1bdc
#
_cell.length_a   1.000
_cell.length_b   1.000
_cell.length_c   1.000
_cell.angle_alpha   90.00
_cell.angle_beta   90.00
_cell.angle_gamma   90.00
#
_symmetry.space_group_name_H-M   'P 1'
#
loop_
_entity.id
_entity.type
_entity.pdbx_description
1 polymer ?
#
loop_
_entity_poly.entity_id
_entity_poly.type
_entity_poly.pdbx_seq_one_letter_code
_entity_poly.pdbx_strand_id
1 'polypeptide(L)'
;MSQVYKFGGSTIKSADALRSIANIVLKAKDLRVVVLSATYNSTNELEEIGRASKLSLIDSEELTQSFFDKHTVLCDDLEIGEEVNSFLIDLKAETNSISDKIHLNGALSPLLMDTLYSIGERLSSYILFSYLKKTSANDSIEFLDSRDHIVTNSEFSLAVPIFFELDKMKEVLSKDKVYITQGFIGRDLKGNTTTLGREGSDYSASLFSWALSTDKLVIWKDVKGIYQADPKLLASARILEKLSYEQAELLTEKGAKVLFPRTMQPLRERKIDLVVKSTFYPNESGTTISTSEHKGLIGITTRDHDDKVVISLLGENLFKVIDEENLLSHLSSKGISHSVYENFDHCFSILIKKQDLKDVVGVFSKNFL
;
A
#
# COMPACT_ATOMS: atom_id res chain seq x y z
N MET A 1 23.47 -0.42 -3.87
CA MET A 1 22.47 -0.29 -2.77
C MET A 1 21.29 -1.19 -3.09
N SER A 2 21.10 -2.23 -2.28
CA SER A 2 20.03 -3.23 -2.50
C SER A 2 18.64 -2.65 -2.23
N GLN A 3 17.64 -3.04 -3.04
CA GLN A 3 16.32 -2.44 -3.01
C GLN A 3 15.21 -3.49 -3.08
N VAL A 4 14.08 -3.16 -2.44
CA VAL A 4 12.79 -3.81 -2.65
C VAL A 4 11.84 -2.80 -3.28
N TYR A 5 11.09 -3.24 -4.30
CA TYR A 5 10.04 -2.43 -4.91
C TYR A 5 8.66 -2.97 -4.53
N LYS A 6 7.70 -2.09 -4.31
CA LYS A 6 6.30 -2.46 -4.14
C LYS A 6 5.41 -1.67 -5.07
N PHE A 7 4.51 -2.35 -5.77
CA PHE A 7 3.50 -1.72 -6.62
C PHE A 7 2.09 -1.97 -6.05
N GLY A 8 1.34 -0.86 -5.88
CA GLY A 8 -0.01 -0.91 -5.35
C GLY A 8 -1.06 -1.23 -6.42
N GLY A 9 -2.22 -1.76 -6.01
CA GLY A 9 -3.31 -2.11 -6.93
C GLY A 9 -3.79 -0.94 -7.80
N SER A 10 -3.74 0.30 -7.26
CA SER A 10 -4.07 1.50 -8.05
C SER A 10 -3.13 1.73 -9.25
N THR A 11 -1.96 1.11 -9.26
CA THR A 11 -0.98 1.20 -10.35
C THR A 11 -1.01 -0.01 -11.28
N ILE A 12 -1.83 -1.05 -10.99
CA ILE A 12 -1.94 -2.30 -11.76
C ILE A 12 -3.35 -2.37 -12.39
N LYS A 13 -3.64 -1.44 -13.31
CA LYS A 13 -5.00 -1.27 -13.87
C LYS A 13 -5.17 -1.81 -15.28
N SER A 14 -4.08 -1.93 -16.03
CA SER A 14 -4.13 -2.26 -17.46
C SER A 14 -2.80 -2.86 -17.93
N ALA A 15 -2.79 -3.40 -19.14
CA ALA A 15 -1.58 -3.90 -19.79
C ALA A 15 -0.50 -2.80 -19.91
N ASP A 16 -0.86 -1.58 -20.26
CA ASP A 16 0.10 -0.46 -20.34
C ASP A 16 0.71 -0.09 -18.99
N ALA A 17 -0.08 -0.18 -17.94
CA ALA A 17 0.43 0.02 -16.58
C ALA A 17 1.44 -1.08 -16.21
N LEU A 18 1.16 -2.34 -16.51
CA LEU A 18 2.10 -3.45 -16.30
C LEU A 18 3.35 -3.35 -17.17
N ARG A 19 3.24 -2.90 -18.43
CA ARG A 19 4.41 -2.59 -19.28
C ARG A 19 5.28 -1.50 -18.66
N SER A 20 4.66 -0.47 -18.08
CA SER A 20 5.36 0.61 -17.37
C SER A 20 6.08 0.11 -16.13
N ILE A 21 5.41 -0.74 -15.34
CA ILE A 21 6.01 -1.40 -14.16
C ILE A 21 7.19 -2.27 -14.59
N ALA A 22 7.03 -3.10 -15.62
CA ALA A 22 8.12 -3.93 -16.14
C ALA A 22 9.33 -3.10 -16.56
N ASN A 23 9.12 -1.97 -17.24
CA ASN A 23 10.19 -1.04 -17.61
C ASN A 23 10.91 -0.44 -16.38
N ILE A 24 10.17 -0.14 -15.30
CA ILE A 24 10.76 0.33 -14.03
C ILE A 24 11.62 -0.78 -13.41
N VAL A 25 11.12 -2.01 -13.38
CA VAL A 25 11.81 -3.19 -12.83
C VAL A 25 13.09 -3.49 -13.61
N LEU A 26 13.01 -3.52 -14.95
CA LEU A 26 14.16 -3.86 -15.82
C LEU A 26 15.27 -2.80 -15.80
N LYS A 27 14.94 -1.54 -15.49
CA LYS A 27 15.93 -0.43 -15.36
C LYS A 27 16.51 -0.34 -13.94
N ALA A 28 15.95 -1.06 -12.99
CA ALA A 28 16.37 -0.98 -11.60
C ALA A 28 17.76 -1.62 -11.42
N LYS A 29 18.62 -0.97 -10.65
CA LYS A 29 19.90 -1.54 -10.21
C LYS A 29 19.76 -2.11 -8.81
N ASP A 30 20.46 -3.21 -8.56
CA ASP A 30 20.50 -3.85 -7.23
C ASP A 30 19.10 -4.20 -6.64
N LEU A 31 18.11 -4.41 -7.51
CA LEU A 31 16.78 -4.83 -7.12
C LEU A 31 16.81 -6.29 -6.65
N ARG A 32 16.15 -6.57 -5.52
CA ARG A 32 16.10 -7.90 -4.91
C ARG A 32 14.72 -8.53 -4.99
N VAL A 33 13.70 -7.76 -4.66
CA VAL A 33 12.32 -8.25 -4.60
C VAL A 33 11.37 -7.19 -5.17
N VAL A 34 10.38 -7.64 -5.92
CA VAL A 34 9.24 -6.86 -6.39
C VAL A 34 7.98 -7.45 -5.79
N VAL A 35 7.32 -6.67 -4.95
CA VAL A 35 6.09 -7.05 -4.26
C VAL A 35 4.90 -6.42 -4.96
N LEU A 36 3.91 -7.23 -5.34
CA LEU A 36 2.69 -6.77 -5.99
C LEU A 36 1.47 -6.91 -5.09
N SER A 37 0.60 -5.92 -5.12
CA SER A 37 -0.81 -6.07 -4.70
C SER A 37 -1.61 -6.76 -5.81
N ALA A 38 -2.84 -7.19 -5.50
CA ALA A 38 -3.80 -7.57 -6.52
C ALA A 38 -4.01 -6.46 -7.56
N THR A 39 -4.48 -6.79 -8.74
CA THR A 39 -4.91 -5.80 -9.74
C THR A 39 -6.02 -4.92 -9.19
N TYR A 40 -6.21 -3.74 -9.82
CA TYR A 40 -7.20 -2.77 -9.35
C TYR A 40 -8.58 -3.41 -9.14
N ASN A 41 -9.18 -3.14 -7.98
CA ASN A 41 -10.48 -3.62 -7.51
C ASN A 41 -10.61 -5.13 -7.23
N SER A 42 -9.60 -5.95 -7.52
CA SER A 42 -9.69 -7.41 -7.40
C SER A 42 -10.04 -7.91 -6.00
N THR A 43 -9.57 -7.25 -4.95
CA THR A 43 -9.90 -7.63 -3.56
C THR A 43 -11.40 -7.47 -3.27
N ASN A 44 -12.03 -6.38 -3.78
CA ASN A 44 -13.47 -6.18 -3.64
C ASN A 44 -14.27 -7.21 -4.45
N GLU A 45 -13.82 -7.51 -5.68
CA GLU A 45 -14.48 -8.52 -6.52
C GLU A 45 -14.41 -9.92 -5.87
N LEU A 46 -13.28 -10.29 -5.28
CA LEU A 46 -13.14 -11.54 -4.53
C LEU A 46 -14.02 -11.55 -3.26
N GLU A 47 -14.16 -10.41 -2.58
CA GLU A 47 -15.10 -10.29 -1.48
C GLU A 47 -16.56 -10.49 -1.91
N GLU A 48 -16.94 -9.95 -3.07
CA GLU A 48 -18.27 -10.16 -3.65
C GLU A 48 -18.51 -11.63 -4.01
N ILE A 49 -17.51 -12.31 -4.61
CA ILE A 49 -17.56 -13.77 -4.86
C ILE A 49 -17.82 -14.52 -3.56
N GLY A 50 -17.06 -14.21 -2.49
CA GLY A 50 -17.26 -14.87 -1.19
C GLY A 50 -18.66 -14.63 -0.61
N ARG A 51 -19.18 -13.40 -0.72
CA ARG A 51 -20.55 -13.07 -0.26
C ARG A 51 -21.62 -13.80 -1.08
N ALA A 52 -21.48 -13.83 -2.40
CA ALA A 52 -22.38 -14.56 -3.30
C ALA A 52 -22.34 -16.05 -2.99
N SER A 53 -21.17 -16.64 -2.79
CA SER A 53 -21.00 -18.08 -2.48
C SER A 53 -21.83 -18.53 -1.27
N LYS A 54 -22.01 -17.67 -0.27
CA LYS A 54 -22.84 -17.96 0.88
C LYS A 54 -24.32 -18.10 0.52
N LEU A 55 -24.80 -17.41 -0.50
CA LEU A 55 -26.22 -17.29 -0.87
C LEU A 55 -26.58 -18.15 -2.08
N SER A 56 -25.74 -18.12 -3.12
CA SER A 56 -26.00 -18.74 -4.42
C SER A 56 -24.68 -19.13 -5.09
N LEU A 57 -24.49 -20.42 -5.37
CA LEU A 57 -23.33 -20.89 -6.13
C LEU A 57 -23.35 -20.39 -7.57
N ILE A 58 -24.54 -20.26 -8.18
CA ILE A 58 -24.70 -19.79 -9.56
C ILE A 58 -24.16 -18.36 -9.67
N ASP A 59 -24.59 -17.45 -8.78
CA ASP A 59 -24.14 -16.06 -8.80
C ASP A 59 -22.63 -15.97 -8.52
N SER A 60 -22.12 -16.81 -7.62
CA SER A 60 -20.69 -16.92 -7.33
C SER A 60 -19.88 -17.38 -8.53
N GLU A 61 -20.39 -18.35 -9.30
CA GLU A 61 -19.73 -18.87 -10.50
C GLU A 61 -19.69 -17.79 -11.61
N GLU A 62 -20.78 -17.05 -11.81
CA GLU A 62 -20.84 -15.93 -12.76
C GLU A 62 -19.83 -14.83 -12.40
N LEU A 63 -19.75 -14.44 -11.13
CA LEU A 63 -18.76 -13.46 -10.65
C LEU A 63 -17.33 -13.98 -10.80
N THR A 64 -17.09 -15.26 -10.49
CA THR A 64 -15.80 -15.92 -10.68
C THR A 64 -15.40 -15.92 -12.16
N GLN A 65 -16.33 -16.25 -13.06
CA GLN A 65 -16.07 -16.21 -14.50
C GLN A 65 -15.68 -14.80 -14.93
N SER A 66 -16.46 -13.79 -14.56
CA SER A 66 -16.18 -12.37 -14.87
C SER A 66 -14.81 -11.91 -14.36
N PHE A 67 -14.44 -12.31 -13.13
CA PHE A 67 -13.14 -12.01 -12.54
C PHE A 67 -11.99 -12.58 -13.38
N PHE A 68 -12.08 -13.84 -13.78
CA PHE A 68 -11.02 -14.48 -14.58
C PHE A 68 -11.01 -14.00 -16.03
N ASP A 69 -12.17 -13.71 -16.64
CA ASP A 69 -12.25 -13.14 -17.99
C ASP A 69 -11.54 -11.79 -18.10
N LYS A 70 -11.73 -10.92 -17.10
CA LYS A 70 -10.98 -9.65 -17.00
C LYS A 70 -9.46 -9.86 -17.02
N HIS A 71 -8.98 -10.88 -16.32
CA HIS A 71 -7.54 -11.18 -16.27
C HIS A 71 -7.04 -11.89 -17.53
N THR A 72 -7.89 -12.69 -18.18
CA THR A 72 -7.57 -13.27 -19.49
C THR A 72 -7.37 -12.18 -20.53
N VAL A 73 -8.29 -11.22 -20.62
CA VAL A 73 -8.13 -10.04 -21.51
C VAL A 73 -6.83 -9.29 -21.21
N LEU A 74 -6.50 -9.09 -19.93
CA LEU A 74 -5.25 -8.44 -19.53
C LEU A 74 -4.02 -9.23 -20.01
N CYS A 75 -4.04 -10.55 -19.93
CA CYS A 75 -2.96 -11.42 -20.40
C CYS A 75 -2.85 -11.44 -21.93
N ASP A 76 -3.97 -11.40 -22.64
CA ASP A 76 -4.01 -11.32 -24.10
C ASP A 76 -3.44 -9.98 -24.58
N ASP A 77 -3.83 -8.89 -23.95
CA ASP A 77 -3.27 -7.55 -24.21
C ASP A 77 -1.75 -7.49 -23.96
N LEU A 78 -1.23 -8.28 -23.03
CA LEU A 78 0.20 -8.43 -22.75
C LEU A 78 0.88 -9.45 -23.65
N GLU A 79 0.12 -10.16 -24.48
CA GLU A 79 0.61 -11.25 -25.34
C GLU A 79 1.23 -12.44 -24.56
N ILE A 80 0.75 -12.72 -23.35
CA ILE A 80 1.24 -13.80 -22.46
C ILE A 80 0.17 -14.85 -22.15
N GLY A 81 -0.90 -14.91 -22.94
CA GLY A 81 -2.02 -15.83 -22.69
C GLY A 81 -1.60 -17.28 -22.54
N GLU A 82 -0.69 -17.76 -23.39
CA GLU A 82 -0.19 -19.15 -23.34
C GLU A 82 0.61 -19.43 -22.07
N GLU A 83 1.48 -18.49 -21.64
CA GLU A 83 2.36 -18.63 -20.48
C GLU A 83 1.58 -18.67 -19.15
N VAL A 84 0.40 -18.05 -19.09
CA VAL A 84 -0.39 -17.94 -17.86
C VAL A 84 -1.64 -18.82 -17.84
N ASN A 85 -2.02 -19.44 -18.95
CA ASN A 85 -3.29 -20.16 -19.09
C ASN A 85 -3.48 -21.27 -18.04
N SER A 86 -2.48 -22.11 -17.83
CA SER A 86 -2.54 -23.17 -16.81
C SER A 86 -2.76 -22.59 -15.41
N PHE A 87 -2.04 -21.52 -15.08
CA PHE A 87 -2.16 -20.87 -13.78
C PHE A 87 -3.53 -20.23 -13.56
N LEU A 88 -4.12 -19.61 -14.59
CA LEU A 88 -5.49 -19.08 -14.56
C LEU A 88 -6.50 -20.19 -14.29
N ILE A 89 -6.39 -21.33 -14.98
CA ILE A 89 -7.28 -22.48 -14.81
C ILE A 89 -7.20 -23.01 -13.38
N ASP A 90 -5.99 -23.20 -12.85
CA ASP A 90 -5.77 -23.72 -11.50
C ASP A 90 -6.35 -22.77 -10.44
N LEU A 91 -6.11 -21.46 -10.56
CA LEU A 91 -6.66 -20.47 -9.62
C LEU A 91 -8.18 -20.35 -9.70
N LYS A 92 -8.76 -20.48 -10.90
CA LYS A 92 -10.21 -20.51 -11.06
C LYS A 92 -10.83 -21.74 -10.40
N ALA A 93 -10.24 -22.91 -10.58
CA ALA A 93 -10.68 -24.13 -9.92
C ALA A 93 -10.57 -24.04 -8.39
N GLU A 94 -9.48 -23.44 -7.88
CA GLU A 94 -9.31 -23.17 -6.45
C GLU A 94 -10.39 -22.21 -5.94
N THR A 95 -10.69 -21.12 -6.67
CA THR A 95 -11.75 -20.16 -6.32
C THR A 95 -13.10 -20.86 -6.20
N ASN A 96 -13.48 -21.69 -7.18
CA ASN A 96 -14.72 -22.46 -7.14
C ASN A 96 -14.75 -23.41 -5.94
N SER A 97 -13.65 -24.10 -5.65
CA SER A 97 -13.57 -24.99 -4.47
C SER A 97 -13.73 -24.22 -3.14
N ILE A 98 -13.23 -22.97 -3.05
CA ILE A 98 -13.44 -22.12 -1.88
C ILE A 98 -14.91 -21.71 -1.79
N SER A 99 -15.53 -21.34 -2.91
CA SER A 99 -16.95 -20.99 -3.01
C SER A 99 -17.85 -22.13 -2.54
N ASP A 100 -17.57 -23.36 -2.98
CA ASP A 100 -18.28 -24.56 -2.52
C ASP A 100 -18.18 -24.73 -0.99
N LYS A 101 -16.98 -24.58 -0.42
CA LYS A 101 -16.77 -24.67 1.03
C LYS A 101 -17.52 -23.59 1.80
N ILE A 102 -17.55 -22.34 1.29
CA ILE A 102 -18.31 -21.24 1.89
C ILE A 102 -19.79 -21.58 1.86
N HIS A 103 -20.31 -22.07 0.74
CA HIS A 103 -21.71 -22.45 0.56
C HIS A 103 -22.11 -23.56 1.53
N LEU A 104 -21.35 -24.63 1.56
CA LEU A 104 -21.60 -25.79 2.44
C LEU A 104 -21.57 -25.42 3.93
N ASN A 105 -20.66 -24.53 4.33
CA ASN A 105 -20.55 -24.07 5.70
C ASN A 105 -21.61 -23.01 6.07
N GLY A 106 -22.25 -22.37 5.10
CA GLY A 106 -23.18 -21.26 5.27
C GLY A 106 -22.55 -20.01 5.91
N ALA A 107 -21.22 -19.92 5.96
CA ALA A 107 -20.49 -18.85 6.66
C ALA A 107 -19.19 -18.45 5.96
N LEU A 108 -18.89 -17.14 6.02
CA LEU A 108 -17.63 -16.56 5.58
C LEU A 108 -16.59 -16.68 6.71
N SER A 109 -15.91 -17.83 6.80
CA SER A 109 -14.85 -17.96 7.81
C SER A 109 -13.65 -17.10 7.40
N PRO A 110 -12.96 -16.45 8.36
CA PRO A 110 -11.77 -15.65 8.04
C PRO A 110 -10.69 -16.44 7.29
N LEU A 111 -10.50 -17.72 7.59
CA LEU A 111 -9.58 -18.60 6.89
C LEU A 111 -9.94 -18.75 5.40
N LEU A 112 -11.22 -18.99 5.07
CA LEU A 112 -11.65 -19.12 3.68
C LEU A 112 -11.54 -17.79 2.94
N MET A 113 -11.84 -16.67 3.63
CA MET A 113 -11.69 -15.34 3.04
C MET A 113 -10.23 -14.97 2.78
N ASP A 114 -9.30 -15.29 3.70
CA ASP A 114 -7.87 -15.07 3.47
C ASP A 114 -7.36 -15.86 2.28
N THR A 115 -7.82 -17.12 2.14
CA THR A 115 -7.47 -17.95 0.98
C THR A 115 -8.05 -17.36 -0.31
N LEU A 116 -9.30 -16.90 -0.29
CA LEU A 116 -9.95 -16.27 -1.43
C LEU A 116 -9.26 -14.98 -1.86
N TYR A 117 -8.98 -14.09 -0.91
CA TYR A 117 -8.25 -12.83 -1.19
C TYR A 117 -6.88 -13.09 -1.82
N SER A 118 -6.18 -14.16 -1.40
CA SER A 118 -4.85 -14.47 -1.93
C SER A 118 -4.81 -14.71 -3.44
N ILE A 119 -5.94 -15.08 -4.06
CA ILE A 119 -6.06 -15.31 -5.50
C ILE A 119 -5.64 -14.07 -6.30
N GLY A 120 -6.05 -12.87 -5.84
CA GLY A 120 -5.75 -11.61 -6.53
C GLY A 120 -4.26 -11.30 -6.60
N GLU A 121 -3.56 -11.40 -5.48
CA GLU A 121 -2.12 -11.15 -5.40
C GLU A 121 -1.29 -12.22 -6.12
N ARG A 122 -1.70 -13.47 -6.01
CA ARG A 122 -1.04 -14.58 -6.72
C ARG A 122 -1.16 -14.39 -8.22
N LEU A 123 -2.33 -13.99 -8.69
CA LEU A 123 -2.58 -13.76 -10.11
C LEU A 123 -1.78 -12.56 -10.64
N SER A 124 -1.87 -11.40 -9.98
CA SER A 124 -1.17 -10.18 -10.43
C SER A 124 0.35 -10.35 -10.48
N SER A 125 0.93 -11.02 -9.48
CA SER A 125 2.38 -11.25 -9.42
C SER A 125 2.85 -12.24 -10.49
N TYR A 126 2.07 -13.30 -10.75
CA TYR A 126 2.41 -14.26 -11.79
C TYR A 126 2.29 -13.67 -13.20
N ILE A 127 1.29 -12.81 -13.45
CA ILE A 127 1.15 -12.07 -14.71
C ILE A 127 2.39 -11.19 -14.96
N LEU A 128 2.82 -10.38 -13.97
CA LEU A 128 4.03 -9.57 -14.15
C LEU A 128 5.28 -10.43 -14.36
N PHE A 129 5.43 -11.51 -13.60
CA PHE A 129 6.55 -12.44 -13.75
C PHE A 129 6.59 -13.02 -15.17
N SER A 130 5.48 -13.56 -15.67
CA SER A 130 5.38 -14.16 -17.02
C SER A 130 5.71 -13.14 -18.10
N TYR A 131 5.20 -11.91 -17.97
CA TYR A 131 5.51 -10.81 -18.90
C TYR A 131 7.00 -10.46 -18.90
N LEU A 132 7.62 -10.35 -17.73
CA LEU A 132 9.04 -10.07 -17.59
C LEU A 132 9.90 -11.21 -18.18
N LYS A 133 9.54 -12.46 -17.95
CA LYS A 133 10.25 -13.62 -18.52
C LYS A 133 10.16 -13.66 -20.03
N LYS A 134 9.00 -13.33 -20.60
CA LYS A 134 8.80 -13.30 -22.06
C LYS A 134 9.55 -12.16 -22.73
N THR A 135 9.55 -10.98 -22.11
CA THR A 135 10.05 -9.74 -22.75
C THR A 135 11.51 -9.43 -22.46
N SER A 136 12.11 -10.08 -21.46
CA SER A 136 13.51 -9.89 -21.13
C SER A 136 14.28 -11.20 -21.21
N ALA A 137 15.48 -11.15 -21.80
CA ALA A 137 16.43 -12.28 -21.78
C ALA A 137 17.12 -12.42 -20.39
N ASN A 138 16.50 -11.92 -19.31
CA ASN A 138 17.08 -11.88 -17.98
C ASN A 138 16.72 -13.15 -17.19
N ASP A 139 17.63 -14.11 -17.17
CA ASP A 139 17.47 -15.37 -16.41
C ASP A 139 17.54 -15.16 -14.89
N SER A 140 17.89 -13.97 -14.41
CA SER A 140 17.94 -13.68 -12.98
C SER A 140 16.56 -13.41 -12.35
N ILE A 141 15.48 -13.28 -13.13
CA ILE A 141 14.13 -13.05 -12.62
C ILE A 141 13.48 -14.38 -12.27
N GLU A 142 13.01 -14.51 -11.04
CA GLU A 142 12.35 -15.69 -10.50
C GLU A 142 11.01 -15.36 -9.84
N PHE A 143 10.07 -16.29 -9.89
CA PHE A 143 8.82 -16.21 -9.16
C PHE A 143 8.99 -16.78 -7.76
N LEU A 144 8.45 -16.08 -6.75
CA LEU A 144 8.51 -16.47 -5.36
C LEU A 144 7.09 -16.47 -4.77
N ASP A 145 6.67 -17.56 -4.17
CA ASP A 145 5.44 -17.56 -3.37
C ASP A 145 5.74 -16.99 -1.97
N SER A 146 5.16 -15.84 -1.65
CA SER A 146 5.40 -15.16 -0.37
C SER A 146 4.99 -16.01 0.84
N ARG A 147 4.03 -16.94 0.67
CA ARG A 147 3.57 -17.84 1.72
C ARG A 147 4.67 -18.82 2.19
N ASP A 148 5.65 -19.12 1.36
CA ASP A 148 6.79 -19.94 1.75
C ASP A 148 7.78 -19.20 2.65
N HIS A 149 7.69 -17.87 2.70
CA HIS A 149 8.66 -17.01 3.37
C HIS A 149 8.07 -16.12 4.47
N ILE A 150 6.82 -15.66 4.31
CA ILE A 150 6.12 -14.88 5.34
C ILE A 150 5.29 -15.82 6.21
N VAL A 151 5.94 -16.37 7.24
CA VAL A 151 5.26 -17.21 8.24
C VAL A 151 4.63 -16.32 9.30
N THR A 152 3.37 -16.62 9.66
CA THR A 152 2.56 -15.81 10.58
C THR A 152 1.94 -16.66 11.69
N ASN A 153 1.30 -16.00 12.67
CA ASN A 153 0.32 -16.66 13.53
C ASN A 153 -0.97 -16.97 12.76
N SER A 154 -1.94 -17.63 13.42
CA SER A 154 -3.23 -18.02 12.82
C SER A 154 -4.35 -16.97 13.07
N GLU A 155 -4.01 -15.68 13.24
CA GLU A 155 -4.97 -14.58 13.33
C GLU A 155 -5.40 -14.15 11.92
N PHE A 156 -6.30 -14.95 11.31
CA PHE A 156 -6.77 -14.67 9.95
C PHE A 156 -7.32 -13.25 9.81
N SER A 157 -7.16 -12.65 8.65
CA SER A 157 -7.48 -11.27 8.28
C SER A 157 -6.57 -10.18 8.89
N LEU A 158 -5.79 -10.51 9.93
CA LEU A 158 -4.87 -9.57 10.60
C LEU A 158 -3.62 -10.29 11.14
N ALA A 159 -3.11 -11.24 10.40
CA ALA A 159 -2.02 -12.10 10.82
C ALA A 159 -0.73 -11.32 11.16
N VAL A 160 -0.04 -11.80 12.19
CA VAL A 160 1.21 -11.22 12.68
C VAL A 160 2.37 -12.07 12.24
N PRO A 161 3.37 -11.52 11.53
CA PRO A 161 4.55 -12.25 11.10
C PRO A 161 5.41 -12.72 12.27
N ILE A 162 6.01 -13.91 12.10
CA ILE A 162 6.97 -14.49 13.04
C ILE A 162 8.38 -14.09 12.56
N PHE A 163 8.97 -13.06 13.16
CA PHE A 163 10.23 -12.46 12.71
C PHE A 163 11.41 -13.45 12.70
N PHE A 164 11.42 -14.42 13.60
CA PHE A 164 12.46 -15.47 13.60
C PHE A 164 12.43 -16.31 12.31
N GLU A 165 11.22 -16.54 11.74
CA GLU A 165 11.09 -17.26 10.47
C GLU A 165 11.52 -16.39 9.28
N LEU A 166 11.26 -15.06 9.34
CA LEU A 166 11.68 -14.13 8.31
C LEU A 166 13.21 -14.05 8.14
N ASP A 167 13.96 -14.15 9.23
CA ASP A 167 15.44 -14.09 9.16
C ASP A 167 16.05 -15.22 8.29
N LYS A 168 15.35 -16.34 8.12
CA LYS A 168 15.78 -17.45 7.27
C LYS A 168 15.79 -17.11 5.78
N MET A 169 15.07 -16.06 5.34
CA MET A 169 15.05 -15.64 3.93
C MET A 169 16.42 -15.33 3.37
N LYS A 170 17.35 -14.81 4.18
CA LYS A 170 18.72 -14.47 3.76
C LYS A 170 19.49 -15.68 3.28
N GLU A 171 19.18 -16.85 3.81
CA GLU A 171 19.88 -18.11 3.52
C GLU A 171 19.33 -18.73 2.24
N VAL A 172 18.08 -18.45 1.90
CA VAL A 172 17.36 -19.06 0.78
C VAL A 172 17.41 -18.19 -0.48
N LEU A 173 17.25 -16.86 -0.34
CA LEU A 173 17.14 -15.96 -1.47
C LEU A 173 18.52 -15.49 -1.98
N SER A 174 18.90 -15.97 -3.17
CA SER A 174 20.17 -15.60 -3.82
C SER A 174 20.28 -14.08 -4.05
N LYS A 175 21.50 -13.55 -3.91
CA LYS A 175 21.78 -12.12 -4.14
C LYS A 175 21.76 -11.75 -5.63
N ASP A 176 21.93 -12.70 -6.50
CA ASP A 176 22.03 -12.50 -7.96
C ASP A 176 20.69 -12.62 -8.67
N LYS A 177 19.60 -12.82 -7.90
CA LYS A 177 18.24 -12.95 -8.44
C LYS A 177 17.35 -11.79 -8.04
N VAL A 178 16.36 -11.52 -8.89
CA VAL A 178 15.24 -10.62 -8.65
C VAL A 178 13.98 -11.45 -8.50
N TYR A 179 13.34 -11.39 -7.36
CA TYR A 179 12.15 -12.18 -7.05
C TYR A 179 10.89 -11.36 -7.25
N ILE A 180 9.96 -11.88 -8.04
CA ILE A 180 8.61 -11.32 -8.21
C ILE A 180 7.68 -12.08 -7.27
N THR A 181 6.98 -11.39 -6.37
CA THR A 181 6.21 -12.03 -5.31
C THR A 181 4.93 -11.27 -4.96
N GLN A 182 4.04 -11.94 -4.23
CA GLN A 182 2.81 -11.39 -3.70
C GLN A 182 3.08 -10.51 -2.48
N GLY A 183 2.33 -9.43 -2.37
CA GLY A 183 2.13 -8.75 -1.11
C GLY A 183 0.94 -9.29 -0.33
N PHE A 184 0.65 -8.71 0.84
CA PHE A 184 -0.54 -8.94 1.64
C PHE A 184 -0.68 -10.33 2.27
N ILE A 185 -0.15 -11.38 1.69
CA ILE A 185 -0.34 -12.77 2.10
C ILE A 185 0.90 -13.40 2.73
N GLY A 186 0.64 -14.36 3.60
CA GLY A 186 1.61 -15.26 4.21
C GLY A 186 0.95 -16.61 4.49
N ARG A 187 1.57 -17.42 5.35
CA ARG A 187 0.96 -18.65 5.85
C ARG A 187 1.20 -18.84 7.33
N ASP A 188 0.28 -19.51 8.00
CA ASP A 188 0.50 -19.95 9.38
C ASP A 188 1.37 -21.22 9.45
N LEU A 189 1.74 -21.61 10.68
CA LEU A 189 2.55 -22.83 10.92
C LEU A 189 1.84 -24.13 10.53
N LYS A 190 0.53 -24.11 10.26
CA LYS A 190 -0.24 -25.25 9.80
C LYS A 190 -0.35 -25.30 8.27
N GLY A 191 0.21 -24.31 7.57
CA GLY A 191 0.17 -24.20 6.11
C GLY A 191 -1.06 -23.48 5.56
N ASN A 192 -1.92 -22.92 6.41
CA ASN A 192 -3.08 -22.16 5.94
C ASN A 192 -2.64 -20.77 5.46
N THR A 193 -3.21 -20.32 4.33
CA THR A 193 -3.00 -18.96 3.84
C THR A 193 -3.58 -17.95 4.84
N THR A 194 -2.81 -16.90 5.13
CA THR A 194 -3.18 -15.81 6.02
C THR A 194 -3.02 -14.47 5.31
N THR A 195 -3.75 -13.44 5.75
CA THR A 195 -3.57 -12.07 5.26
C THR A 195 -3.10 -11.13 6.37
N LEU A 196 -2.30 -10.13 5.99
CA LEU A 196 -1.65 -9.19 6.92
C LEU A 196 -2.52 -7.98 7.28
N GLY A 197 -3.75 -7.94 6.78
CA GLY A 197 -4.70 -6.85 7.01
C GLY A 197 -4.43 -5.62 6.16
N ARG A 198 -4.98 -4.49 6.58
CA ARG A 198 -4.95 -3.23 5.83
C ARG A 198 -3.53 -2.81 5.45
N GLU A 199 -3.34 -2.36 4.20
CA GLU A 199 -2.04 -2.00 3.60
C GLU A 199 -1.01 -3.14 3.69
N GLY A 200 -1.51 -4.38 3.74
CA GLY A 200 -0.69 -5.58 3.94
C GLY A 200 0.40 -5.78 2.88
N SER A 201 0.19 -5.31 1.65
CA SER A 201 1.23 -5.41 0.61
C SER A 201 2.41 -4.45 0.85
N ASP A 202 2.17 -3.23 1.40
CA ASP A 202 3.24 -2.32 1.83
C ASP A 202 4.00 -2.96 3.00
N TYR A 203 3.27 -3.60 3.92
CA TYR A 203 3.87 -4.32 5.04
C TYR A 203 4.68 -5.53 4.58
N SER A 204 4.21 -6.34 3.62
CA SER A 204 5.01 -7.43 3.04
C SER A 204 6.33 -6.95 2.47
N ALA A 205 6.32 -5.84 1.73
CA ALA A 205 7.54 -5.26 1.17
C ALA A 205 8.51 -4.78 2.27
N SER A 206 7.98 -4.24 3.36
CA SER A 206 8.76 -3.89 4.55
C SER A 206 9.39 -5.13 5.20
N LEU A 207 8.65 -6.24 5.32
CA LEU A 207 9.16 -7.51 5.85
C LEU A 207 10.27 -8.10 4.97
N PHE A 208 10.11 -8.09 3.65
CA PHE A 208 11.19 -8.50 2.72
C PHE A 208 12.42 -7.60 2.85
N SER A 209 12.22 -6.28 2.96
CA SER A 209 13.32 -5.33 3.15
C SER A 209 14.05 -5.58 4.47
N TRP A 210 13.31 -5.79 5.55
CA TRP A 210 13.85 -6.11 6.87
C TRP A 210 14.62 -7.43 6.84
N ALA A 211 14.01 -8.51 6.31
CA ALA A 211 14.60 -9.83 6.25
C ALA A 211 15.90 -9.86 5.45
N LEU A 212 15.95 -9.19 4.30
CA LEU A 212 17.12 -9.15 3.43
C LEU A 212 18.13 -8.06 3.82
N SER A 213 17.82 -7.24 4.83
CA SER A 213 18.63 -6.08 5.25
C SER A 213 18.99 -5.19 4.04
N THR A 214 17.97 -4.82 3.26
CA THR A 214 18.18 -3.96 2.09
C THR A 214 18.44 -2.52 2.51
N ASP A 215 19.03 -1.73 1.64
CA ASP A 215 19.30 -0.32 1.92
C ASP A 215 18.02 0.52 1.77
N LYS A 216 17.10 0.08 0.90
CA LYS A 216 15.94 0.88 0.50
C LYS A 216 14.71 0.04 0.18
N LEU A 217 13.54 0.52 0.60
CA LEU A 217 12.22 0.14 0.09
C LEU A 217 11.64 1.27 -0.75
N VAL A 218 11.22 0.98 -1.99
CA VAL A 218 10.51 1.96 -2.82
C VAL A 218 9.06 1.52 -3.00
N ILE A 219 8.13 2.32 -2.51
CA ILE A 219 6.68 2.12 -2.71
C ILE A 219 6.25 2.98 -3.88
N TRP A 220 5.87 2.33 -4.96
CA TRP A 220 5.37 2.95 -6.18
C TRP A 220 3.85 3.14 -6.10
N LYS A 221 3.41 4.38 -6.19
CA LYS A 221 2.00 4.79 -6.13
C LYS A 221 1.58 5.58 -7.38
N ASP A 222 0.34 5.99 -7.43
CA ASP A 222 -0.21 6.89 -8.45
C ASP A 222 0.03 8.38 -8.14
N VAL A 223 0.59 8.70 -6.98
CA VAL A 223 0.95 10.05 -6.54
C VAL A 223 2.46 10.25 -6.58
N LYS A 224 2.93 11.49 -6.75
CA LYS A 224 4.36 11.81 -6.90
C LYS A 224 5.17 11.68 -5.61
N GLY A 225 4.52 11.62 -4.46
CA GLY A 225 5.12 11.57 -3.13
C GLY A 225 4.12 11.99 -2.06
N ILE A 226 4.62 12.35 -0.89
CA ILE A 226 3.84 12.89 0.23
C ILE A 226 3.79 14.40 0.08
N TYR A 227 2.60 14.97 0.15
CA TYR A 227 2.39 16.41 0.00
C TYR A 227 2.22 17.10 1.36
N GLN A 228 2.59 18.36 1.44
CA GLN A 228 2.37 19.22 2.61
C GLN A 228 0.90 19.40 2.97
N ALA A 229 0.00 19.25 2.01
CA ALA A 229 -1.46 19.26 2.18
C ALA A 229 -2.08 18.43 1.06
N ASP A 230 -3.35 18.03 1.20
CA ASP A 230 -4.07 17.35 0.11
C ASP A 230 -4.14 18.28 -1.12
N PRO A 231 -3.57 17.88 -2.28
CA PRO A 231 -3.63 18.68 -3.51
C PRO A 231 -5.05 18.99 -4.00
N LYS A 232 -6.04 18.20 -3.58
CA LYS A 232 -7.48 18.46 -3.87
C LYS A 232 -8.01 19.65 -3.08
N LEU A 233 -7.44 19.95 -1.92
CA LEU A 233 -7.79 21.08 -1.07
C LEU A 233 -6.89 22.29 -1.33
N LEU A 234 -5.61 22.05 -1.64
CA LEU A 234 -4.61 23.08 -1.89
C LEU A 234 -3.82 22.76 -3.17
N ALA A 235 -4.19 23.34 -4.29
CA ALA A 235 -3.55 23.10 -5.59
C ALA A 235 -2.04 23.49 -5.63
N SER A 236 -1.60 24.38 -4.73
CA SER A 236 -0.19 24.80 -4.57
C SER A 236 0.61 23.92 -3.61
N ALA A 237 0.00 22.83 -3.08
CA ALA A 237 0.69 21.93 -2.16
C ALA A 237 1.96 21.36 -2.79
N ARG A 238 3.07 21.43 -2.06
CA ARG A 238 4.38 20.94 -2.49
C ARG A 238 4.63 19.53 -1.95
N ILE A 239 5.47 18.79 -2.66
CA ILE A 239 5.94 17.48 -2.19
C ILE A 239 6.96 17.70 -1.06
N LEU A 240 6.85 16.93 -0.02
CA LEU A 240 7.84 16.79 1.03
C LEU A 240 8.95 15.88 0.52
N GLU A 241 10.10 16.43 0.17
CA GLU A 241 11.20 15.64 -0.38
C GLU A 241 11.77 14.65 0.63
N LYS A 242 11.80 15.05 1.91
CA LYS A 242 12.37 14.27 3.01
C LYS A 242 11.49 14.37 4.25
N LEU A 243 11.39 13.27 4.99
CA LEU A 243 10.72 13.15 6.29
C LEU A 243 11.54 12.25 7.20
N SER A 244 11.45 12.47 8.51
CA SER A 244 11.81 11.44 9.47
C SER A 244 10.68 10.42 9.59
N TYR A 245 10.97 9.25 10.18
CA TYR A 245 9.94 8.26 10.49
C TYR A 245 8.88 8.81 11.44
N GLU A 246 9.28 9.58 12.44
CA GLU A 246 8.40 10.21 13.43
C GLU A 246 7.46 11.21 12.76
N GLN A 247 7.96 12.00 11.79
CA GLN A 247 7.15 12.94 11.03
C GLN A 247 6.14 12.23 10.12
N ALA A 248 6.54 11.14 9.48
CA ALA A 248 5.64 10.34 8.64
C ALA A 248 4.56 9.62 9.48
N GLU A 249 4.90 9.13 10.67
CA GLU A 249 3.95 8.56 11.63
C GLU A 249 2.95 9.61 12.10
N LEU A 250 3.42 10.80 12.46
CA LEU A 250 2.57 11.92 12.88
C LEU A 250 1.60 12.35 11.78
N LEU A 251 2.08 12.51 10.53
CA LEU A 251 1.21 12.79 9.38
C LEU A 251 0.11 11.75 9.24
N THR A 252 0.45 10.47 9.36
CA THR A 252 -0.50 9.36 9.22
C THR A 252 -1.51 9.33 10.37
N GLU A 253 -1.08 9.53 11.59
CA GLU A 253 -1.94 9.61 12.78
C GLU A 253 -2.96 10.75 12.67
N LYS A 254 -2.54 11.88 12.14
CA LYS A 254 -3.40 13.06 11.97
C LYS A 254 -4.21 13.06 10.67
N GLY A 255 -4.23 11.96 9.91
CA GLY A 255 -5.17 11.72 8.82
C GLY A 255 -4.60 11.72 7.41
N ALA A 256 -3.30 11.93 7.23
CA ALA A 256 -2.68 11.76 5.93
C ALA A 256 -2.72 10.27 5.51
N LYS A 257 -3.32 9.97 4.35
CA LYS A 257 -3.46 8.61 3.83
C LYS A 257 -2.20 8.18 3.07
N VAL A 258 -1.04 8.19 3.73
CA VAL A 258 0.22 8.00 3.03
C VAL A 258 0.79 6.62 3.22
N LEU A 259 0.93 6.19 4.46
CA LEU A 259 1.55 4.93 4.87
C LEU A 259 0.85 4.39 6.12
N PHE A 260 1.00 3.11 6.37
CA PHE A 260 0.47 2.48 7.57
C PHE A 260 1.59 2.30 8.61
N PRO A 261 1.37 2.58 9.91
CA PRO A 261 2.43 2.50 10.93
C PRO A 261 3.17 1.15 10.97
N ARG A 262 2.44 0.03 10.76
CA ARG A 262 3.05 -1.32 10.72
C ARG A 262 4.10 -1.48 9.60
N THR A 263 3.98 -0.74 8.49
CA THR A 263 4.96 -0.73 7.40
C THR A 263 6.26 -0.07 7.82
N MET A 264 6.20 0.97 8.62
CA MET A 264 7.36 1.78 8.99
C MET A 264 8.21 1.14 10.08
N GLN A 265 7.60 0.41 11.00
CA GLN A 265 8.31 -0.17 12.16
C GLN A 265 9.51 -1.06 11.77
N PRO A 266 9.39 -2.10 10.90
CA PRO A 266 10.54 -2.94 10.54
C PRO A 266 11.65 -2.16 9.82
N LEU A 267 11.28 -1.17 9.02
CA LEU A 267 12.25 -0.35 8.29
C LEU A 267 13.05 0.55 9.23
N ARG A 268 12.38 1.18 10.20
CA ARG A 268 13.02 2.02 11.21
C ARG A 268 14.01 1.22 12.07
N GLU A 269 13.63 0.00 12.47
CA GLU A 269 14.50 -0.90 13.25
C GLU A 269 15.83 -1.22 12.53
N ARG A 270 15.80 -1.40 11.22
CA ARG A 270 16.96 -1.71 10.37
C ARG A 270 17.57 -0.48 9.71
N LYS A 271 17.05 0.73 9.96
CA LYS A 271 17.47 2.00 9.34
C LYS A 271 17.42 1.96 7.81
N ILE A 272 16.40 1.32 7.26
CA ILE A 272 16.17 1.18 5.82
C ILE A 272 15.44 2.42 5.33
N ASP A 273 15.91 3.07 4.29
CA ASP A 273 15.21 4.21 3.71
C ASP A 273 13.92 3.76 3.02
N LEU A 274 12.82 4.46 3.30
CA LEU A 274 11.54 4.26 2.60
C LEU A 274 11.32 5.42 1.62
N VAL A 275 11.10 5.09 0.34
CA VAL A 275 10.86 6.09 -0.70
C VAL A 275 9.48 5.88 -1.30
N VAL A 276 8.68 6.95 -1.37
CA VAL A 276 7.39 6.97 -2.06
C VAL A 276 7.56 7.66 -3.40
N LYS A 277 7.28 6.95 -4.49
CA LYS A 277 7.45 7.42 -5.88
C LYS A 277 6.22 7.17 -6.74
N SER A 278 6.15 7.87 -7.87
CA SER A 278 5.08 7.69 -8.85
C SER A 278 5.48 6.75 -9.97
N THR A 279 4.58 5.82 -10.32
CA THR A 279 4.71 5.00 -11.54
C THR A 279 4.56 5.83 -12.81
N PHE A 280 3.82 6.94 -12.77
CA PHE A 280 3.62 7.83 -13.92
C PHE A 280 4.81 8.79 -14.15
N TYR A 281 5.57 9.09 -13.09
CA TYR A 281 6.74 9.98 -13.13
C TYR A 281 7.95 9.31 -12.49
N PRO A 282 8.45 8.19 -13.07
CA PRO A 282 9.46 7.34 -12.40
C PRO A 282 10.82 8.02 -12.21
N ASN A 283 11.10 9.08 -12.96
CA ASN A 283 12.35 9.83 -12.86
C ASN A 283 12.33 10.90 -11.75
N GLU A 284 11.16 11.25 -11.21
CA GLU A 284 11.07 12.18 -10.07
C GLU A 284 11.55 11.51 -8.78
N SER A 285 12.16 12.29 -7.87
CA SER A 285 12.75 11.78 -6.63
C SER A 285 11.72 11.20 -5.67
N GLY A 286 10.51 11.78 -5.63
CA GLY A 286 9.48 11.41 -4.67
C GLY A 286 9.77 11.94 -3.26
N THR A 287 9.26 11.24 -2.25
CA THR A 287 9.51 11.52 -0.83
C THR A 287 10.36 10.41 -0.22
N THR A 288 11.47 10.78 0.43
CA THR A 288 12.31 9.86 1.19
C THR A 288 12.01 9.98 2.68
N ILE A 289 11.71 8.87 3.33
CA ILE A 289 11.54 8.75 4.79
C ILE A 289 12.73 7.97 5.33
N SER A 290 13.43 8.55 6.29
CA SER A 290 14.64 7.96 6.85
C SER A 290 14.76 8.27 8.35
N THR A 291 15.86 7.83 8.97
CA THR A 291 16.16 8.18 10.37
C THR A 291 16.77 9.60 10.52
N SER A 292 16.89 10.35 9.44
CA SER A 292 17.41 11.72 9.46
C SER A 292 16.36 12.67 10.04
N GLU A 293 16.77 13.54 10.95
CA GLU A 293 15.90 14.60 11.49
C GLU A 293 15.67 15.69 10.46
N HIS A 294 14.43 16.13 10.34
CA HIS A 294 14.02 17.33 9.62
C HIS A 294 13.31 18.25 10.59
N LYS A 295 13.60 19.54 10.49
CA LYS A 295 13.03 20.57 11.38
C LYS A 295 12.05 21.47 10.62
N GLY A 296 11.10 22.05 11.36
CA GLY A 296 10.16 23.02 10.84
C GLY A 296 8.79 22.46 10.55
N LEU A 297 8.03 23.18 9.75
CA LEU A 297 6.67 22.80 9.36
C LEU A 297 6.68 21.61 8.42
N ILE A 298 5.80 20.66 8.71
CA ILE A 298 5.62 19.45 7.89
C ILE A 298 4.44 19.66 6.94
N GLY A 299 3.28 20.11 7.47
CA GLY A 299 2.13 20.31 6.60
C GLY A 299 0.80 20.40 7.32
N ILE A 300 -0.26 20.31 6.51
CA ILE A 300 -1.66 20.39 6.94
C ILE A 300 -2.32 19.06 6.61
N THR A 301 -2.97 18.46 7.62
CA THR A 301 -3.77 17.24 7.45
C THR A 301 -5.21 17.47 7.83
N THR A 302 -6.09 16.60 7.35
CA THR A 302 -7.52 16.65 7.67
C THR A 302 -8.04 15.28 8.02
N ARG A 303 -8.94 15.20 9.02
CA ARG A 303 -9.56 13.96 9.46
C ARG A 303 -11.04 14.21 9.74
N ASP A 304 -11.90 13.38 9.16
CA ASP A 304 -13.33 13.41 9.48
C ASP A 304 -13.57 13.13 10.98
N HIS A 305 -14.49 13.87 11.56
CA HIS A 305 -14.93 13.74 12.93
C HIS A 305 -16.44 13.99 12.98
N ASP A 306 -17.22 12.94 12.86
CA ASP A 306 -18.68 12.94 12.73
C ASP A 306 -19.15 13.87 11.57
N ASP A 307 -19.95 14.87 11.87
CA ASP A 307 -20.44 15.90 10.94
C ASP A 307 -19.42 17.03 10.67
N LYS A 308 -18.29 17.02 11.37
CA LYS A 308 -17.22 18.01 11.32
C LYS A 308 -15.93 17.44 10.72
N VAL A 309 -14.89 18.28 10.69
CA VAL A 309 -13.55 17.89 10.29
C VAL A 309 -12.53 18.52 11.24
N VAL A 310 -11.56 17.69 11.66
CA VAL A 310 -10.35 18.18 12.33
C VAL A 310 -9.35 18.54 11.25
N ILE A 311 -8.86 19.77 11.30
CA ILE A 311 -7.71 20.23 10.51
C ILE A 311 -6.53 20.41 11.44
N SER A 312 -5.39 19.87 11.07
CA SER A 312 -4.16 19.89 11.88
C SER A 312 -3.02 20.52 11.12
N LEU A 313 -2.33 21.44 11.75
CA LEU A 313 -1.03 21.96 11.35
C LEU A 313 0.04 21.15 12.09
N LEU A 314 1.00 20.58 11.36
CA LEU A 314 2.02 19.69 11.88
C LEU A 314 3.41 20.25 11.64
N GLY A 315 4.27 20.13 12.62
CA GLY A 315 5.64 20.63 12.56
C GLY A 315 6.35 20.52 13.89
N GLU A 316 7.54 21.09 13.97
CA GLU A 316 8.29 21.21 15.21
C GLU A 316 8.28 22.67 15.69
N ASN A 317 8.27 22.87 17.00
CA ASN A 317 8.27 24.18 17.64
C ASN A 317 7.09 25.07 17.21
N LEU A 318 5.91 24.48 17.03
CA LEU A 318 4.73 25.22 16.57
C LEU A 318 4.36 26.38 17.49
N PHE A 319 4.57 26.25 18.81
CA PHE A 319 4.35 27.37 19.77
C PHE A 319 5.18 28.63 19.50
N LYS A 320 6.29 28.49 18.75
CA LYS A 320 7.12 29.62 18.32
C LYS A 320 6.70 30.18 16.95
N VAL A 321 5.99 29.40 16.18
CA VAL A 321 5.63 29.71 14.78
C VAL A 321 4.19 30.19 14.67
N ILE A 322 3.30 29.67 15.53
CA ILE A 322 1.88 29.99 15.50
C ILE A 322 1.56 31.07 16.52
N ASP A 323 1.06 32.19 16.03
CA ASP A 323 0.31 33.15 16.85
C ASP A 323 -1.15 32.66 16.88
N GLU A 324 -1.47 31.85 17.89
CA GLU A 324 -2.77 31.20 18.04
C GLU A 324 -3.91 32.22 18.14
N GLU A 325 -3.73 33.29 18.97
CA GLU A 325 -4.77 34.29 19.17
C GLU A 325 -5.11 35.03 17.87
N ASN A 326 -4.10 35.42 17.12
CA ASN A 326 -4.27 36.05 15.82
C ASN A 326 -4.93 35.13 14.80
N LEU A 327 -4.50 33.86 14.73
CA LEU A 327 -5.06 32.85 13.83
C LEU A 327 -6.54 32.63 14.11
N LEU A 328 -6.90 32.37 15.37
CA LEU A 328 -8.29 32.13 15.77
C LEU A 328 -9.18 33.36 15.60
N SER A 329 -8.66 34.56 15.93
CA SER A 329 -9.34 35.83 15.68
C SER A 329 -9.61 36.05 14.18
N HIS A 330 -8.64 35.73 13.32
CA HIS A 330 -8.81 35.82 11.87
C HIS A 330 -9.90 34.85 11.34
N LEU A 331 -9.96 33.64 11.84
CA LEU A 331 -11.03 32.70 11.49
C LEU A 331 -12.40 33.21 11.95
N SER A 332 -12.48 33.73 13.19
CA SER A 332 -13.71 34.32 13.72
C SER A 332 -14.18 35.52 12.90
N SER A 333 -13.28 36.40 12.46
CA SER A 333 -13.60 37.54 11.60
C SER A 333 -14.18 37.17 10.25
N LYS A 334 -13.89 35.97 9.78
CA LYS A 334 -14.48 35.35 8.56
C LYS A 334 -15.78 34.61 8.82
N GLY A 335 -16.29 34.61 10.04
CA GLY A 335 -17.50 33.87 10.41
C GLY A 335 -17.32 32.36 10.51
N ILE A 336 -16.09 31.88 10.57
CA ILE A 336 -15.76 30.47 10.68
C ILE A 336 -15.84 30.03 12.14
N SER A 337 -16.83 29.18 12.46
CA SER A 337 -16.96 28.58 13.78
C SER A 337 -15.93 27.50 13.97
N HIS A 338 -15.15 27.59 15.04
CA HIS A 338 -14.07 26.65 15.35
C HIS A 338 -13.95 26.40 16.84
N SER A 339 -13.28 25.32 17.21
CA SER A 339 -12.80 25.05 18.56
C SER A 339 -11.42 24.39 18.49
N VAL A 340 -10.53 24.74 19.42
CA VAL A 340 -9.23 24.06 19.54
C VAL A 340 -9.48 22.62 19.92
N TYR A 341 -8.87 21.69 19.19
CA TYR A 341 -9.01 20.24 19.35
C TYR A 341 -7.75 19.65 19.99
N GLU A 342 -6.58 20.04 19.52
CA GLU A 342 -5.28 19.69 20.09
C GLU A 342 -4.35 20.91 20.02
N ASN A 343 -3.53 21.07 21.04
CA ASN A 343 -2.53 22.14 21.08
C ASN A 343 -1.23 21.63 21.73
N PHE A 344 -0.35 21.08 20.91
CA PHE A 344 0.96 20.56 21.30
C PHE A 344 2.05 21.22 20.44
N ASP A 345 3.29 21.20 20.89
CA ASP A 345 4.42 21.83 20.18
C ASP A 345 4.68 21.24 18.78
N HIS A 346 4.15 20.06 18.47
CA HIS A 346 4.26 19.38 17.19
C HIS A 346 2.94 19.26 16.41
N CYS A 347 1.82 19.68 17.02
CA CYS A 347 0.49 19.53 16.42
C CYS A 347 -0.47 20.60 16.97
N PHE A 348 -0.93 21.48 16.10
CA PHE A 348 -2.05 22.37 16.39
C PHE A 348 -3.26 21.99 15.55
N SER A 349 -4.35 21.63 16.21
CA SER A 349 -5.56 21.15 15.54
C SER A 349 -6.79 21.94 15.98
N ILE A 350 -7.66 22.23 15.02
CA ILE A 350 -8.97 22.80 15.26
C ILE A 350 -10.07 21.95 14.64
N LEU A 351 -11.22 21.97 15.28
CA LEU A 351 -12.46 21.34 14.80
C LEU A 351 -13.32 22.38 14.13
N ILE A 352 -13.73 22.16 12.90
CA ILE A 352 -14.52 23.07 12.08
C ILE A 352 -15.67 22.33 11.37
N LYS A 353 -16.61 23.07 10.78
CA LYS A 353 -17.61 22.47 9.90
C LYS A 353 -16.99 22.08 8.55
N LYS A 354 -17.45 21.01 7.95
CA LYS A 354 -16.94 20.51 6.65
C LYS A 354 -16.99 21.56 5.53
N GLN A 355 -18.01 22.41 5.52
CA GLN A 355 -18.18 23.48 4.53
C GLN A 355 -17.06 24.51 4.55
N ASP A 356 -16.43 24.76 5.72
CA ASP A 356 -15.42 25.79 5.92
C ASP A 356 -13.99 25.28 5.63
N LEU A 357 -13.84 24.01 5.30
CA LEU A 357 -12.55 23.31 5.17
C LEU A 357 -11.60 24.00 4.19
N LYS A 358 -12.07 24.36 2.99
CA LYS A 358 -11.20 24.99 1.97
C LYS A 358 -10.68 26.37 2.41
N ASP A 359 -11.53 27.13 3.06
CA ASP A 359 -11.18 28.47 3.53
C ASP A 359 -10.13 28.39 4.65
N VAL A 360 -10.30 27.45 5.58
CA VAL A 360 -9.35 27.23 6.67
C VAL A 360 -8.02 26.69 6.15
N VAL A 361 -8.01 25.73 5.22
CA VAL A 361 -6.79 25.28 4.54
C VAL A 361 -6.07 26.44 3.86
N GLY A 362 -6.83 27.33 3.20
CA GLY A 362 -6.30 28.54 2.56
C GLY A 362 -5.66 29.51 3.56
N VAL A 363 -6.29 29.69 4.74
CA VAL A 363 -5.72 30.51 5.82
C VAL A 363 -4.45 29.88 6.37
N PHE A 364 -4.46 28.60 6.69
CA PHE A 364 -3.28 27.88 7.19
C PHE A 364 -2.13 27.91 6.18
N SER A 365 -2.43 27.66 4.91
CA SER A 365 -1.42 27.67 3.84
C SER A 365 -0.74 29.04 3.68
N LYS A 366 -1.50 30.12 3.70
CA LYS A 366 -0.96 31.48 3.53
C LYS A 366 -0.06 31.93 4.67
N ASN A 367 -0.33 31.43 5.88
CA ASN A 367 0.42 31.83 7.07
C ASN A 367 1.60 30.92 7.37
N PHE A 368 1.58 29.65 6.90
CA PHE A 368 2.51 28.63 7.38
C PHE A 368 3.20 27.79 6.29
N LEU A 369 2.68 27.68 5.05
CA LEU A 369 3.29 26.95 3.95
C LEU A 369 3.79 27.88 2.82
#